data_118b82d387eacd07855e160888e0b4fa
#
_entry.id   118b82d387eacd07855e160888e0b4fa
#
_cell.length_a   1.000
_cell.length_b   1.000
_cell.length_c   1.000
_cell.angle_alpha   90.00
_cell.angle_beta   90.00
_cell.angle_gamma   90.00
#
_symmetry.space_group_name_H-M   'P 1'
#
loop_
_entity.id
_entity.type
_entity.pdbx_description
1 polymer ?
#
loop_
_entity_poly.entity_id
_entity_poly.type
_entity_poly.pdbx_seq_one_letter_code
_entity_poly.pdbx_strand_id
1 'polypeptide(L)'
;MILPFDREEYLDRQKAIFSKLPKSSLAIIPTNDRKIRSNDVAYPFRANSYMLYLCGWEEDEGTLLATNLSGKWVTTLFVPDRDTTKEIWEGIRIGVDGAKSWPVDYTDSLQSLDSSLKELVSDGSRVFTIPGASSSLDILLDENNQAEDLRPYIDPNRRVKSANEIQYMKEAASIASSAHEKAMRNTRPGMGEWEIQSLVEGHFMSSRSQWSFPSIVGGGDNATVLHYKNNNQVINSGDLVLVDAGCEVSGYASDITRTWPVNGKFSQPQREIYELVLRAELAGIQACQPGMPWVSMHEAVCETIAEGLIELGVLNCTLEEALGRVEGKPGVFEGQIRNFFMHGTGHFLGLDVHDVGGGRQGDPSSSFLLEPGMVLTIEPGLYFGSWRNDISIPERYAGIGIRIEDDVLVTEQGPVVLSASCPKTLDEIEQVVGKGKHD
;
A
#
# COMPACT_ATOMS: atom_id res chain seq x y z
N MET A 1 -19.38 -14.27 9.26
CA MET A 1 -18.55 -13.31 8.48
C MET A 1 -19.39 -12.83 7.30
N ILE A 2 -19.33 -11.57 6.98
CA ILE A 2 -20.05 -10.99 5.82
C ILE A 2 -18.98 -10.69 4.79
N LEU A 3 -19.14 -11.21 3.57
CA LEU A 3 -18.21 -10.88 2.48
C LEU A 3 -18.24 -9.39 2.19
N PRO A 4 -17.09 -8.76 1.88
CA PRO A 4 -17.01 -7.33 1.49
C PRO A 4 -17.87 -7.01 0.26
N PHE A 5 -17.95 -7.93 -0.69
CA PHE A 5 -18.67 -7.75 -1.95
C PHE A 5 -19.77 -8.78 -2.10
N ASP A 6 -20.74 -8.49 -2.99
CA ASP A 6 -21.73 -9.44 -3.40
C ASP A 6 -21.09 -10.66 -4.10
N ARG A 7 -21.75 -11.82 -4.00
CA ARG A 7 -21.26 -13.08 -4.58
C ARG A 7 -20.95 -12.95 -6.08
N GLU A 8 -21.77 -12.23 -6.80
CA GLU A 8 -21.64 -12.01 -8.25
C GLU A 8 -20.33 -11.31 -8.61
N GLU A 9 -19.89 -10.33 -7.83
CA GLU A 9 -18.63 -9.62 -8.11
C GLU A 9 -17.43 -10.58 -8.07
N TYR A 10 -17.37 -11.47 -7.09
CA TYR A 10 -16.32 -12.49 -7.04
C TYR A 10 -16.39 -13.47 -8.20
N LEU A 11 -17.59 -13.93 -8.58
CA LEU A 11 -17.78 -14.84 -9.70
C LEU A 11 -17.39 -14.18 -11.03
N ASP A 12 -17.67 -12.91 -11.22
CA ASP A 12 -17.25 -12.16 -12.40
C ASP A 12 -15.73 -12.00 -12.46
N ARG A 13 -15.06 -11.71 -11.33
CA ARG A 13 -13.59 -11.70 -11.23
C ARG A 13 -12.98 -13.05 -11.60
N GLN A 14 -13.49 -14.13 -11.02
CA GLN A 14 -13.06 -15.50 -11.33
C GLN A 14 -13.24 -15.81 -12.81
N LYS A 15 -14.39 -15.51 -13.39
CA LYS A 15 -14.68 -15.71 -14.82
C LYS A 15 -13.75 -14.90 -15.71
N ALA A 16 -13.54 -13.61 -15.39
CA ALA A 16 -12.67 -12.71 -16.17
C ALA A 16 -11.22 -13.22 -16.21
N ILE A 17 -10.74 -13.85 -15.12
CA ILE A 17 -9.37 -14.33 -15.00
C ILE A 17 -9.23 -15.74 -15.57
N PHE A 18 -10.03 -16.68 -15.09
CA PHE A 18 -9.89 -18.08 -15.49
C PHE A 18 -10.19 -18.31 -16.97
N SER A 19 -11.07 -17.51 -17.59
CA SER A 19 -11.32 -17.60 -19.04
C SER A 19 -10.09 -17.28 -19.92
N LYS A 20 -9.09 -16.60 -19.38
CA LYS A 20 -7.82 -16.29 -20.07
C LYS A 20 -6.82 -17.44 -20.02
N LEU A 21 -7.01 -18.40 -19.10
CA LEU A 21 -6.13 -19.54 -18.97
C LEU A 21 -6.38 -20.56 -20.07
N PRO A 22 -5.36 -21.33 -20.47
CA PRO A 22 -5.50 -22.39 -21.46
C PRO A 22 -6.54 -23.44 -21.04
N LYS A 23 -7.04 -24.21 -22.01
CA LYS A 23 -7.88 -25.39 -21.72
C LYS A 23 -7.07 -26.42 -20.95
N SER A 24 -7.75 -27.25 -20.18
CA SER A 24 -7.15 -28.29 -19.32
C SER A 24 -6.15 -27.70 -18.32
N SER A 25 -6.54 -26.60 -17.67
CA SER A 25 -5.75 -25.93 -16.63
C SER A 25 -6.34 -26.11 -15.24
N LEU A 26 -5.44 -26.05 -14.25
CA LEU A 26 -5.76 -25.91 -12.83
C LEU A 26 -5.18 -24.57 -12.35
N ALA A 27 -5.94 -23.82 -11.56
CA ALA A 27 -5.46 -22.66 -10.84
C ALA A 27 -5.62 -22.92 -9.34
N ILE A 28 -4.51 -22.86 -8.61
CA ILE A 28 -4.41 -23.17 -7.18
C ILE A 28 -4.00 -21.91 -6.45
N ILE A 29 -4.92 -21.36 -5.66
CA ILE A 29 -4.73 -20.10 -4.94
C ILE A 29 -4.81 -20.40 -3.43
N PRO A 30 -3.64 -20.60 -2.77
CA PRO A 30 -3.63 -20.76 -1.32
C PRO A 30 -3.78 -19.42 -0.62
N THR A 31 -4.19 -19.43 0.65
CA THR A 31 -3.93 -18.31 1.53
C THR A 31 -2.47 -18.28 1.97
N ASN A 32 -2.04 -17.25 2.71
CA ASN A 32 -0.67 -17.15 3.21
C ASN A 32 -0.40 -18.17 4.31
N ASP A 33 0.87 -18.60 4.44
CA ASP A 33 1.32 -19.30 5.65
C ASP A 33 1.33 -18.35 6.85
N ARG A 34 0.96 -18.86 8.05
CA ARG A 34 1.14 -18.13 9.32
C ARG A 34 2.62 -17.78 9.51
N LYS A 35 2.89 -16.56 9.95
CA LYS A 35 4.24 -16.12 10.32
C LYS A 35 4.41 -16.15 11.83
N ILE A 36 5.40 -16.90 12.29
CA ILE A 36 5.70 -17.03 13.73
C ILE A 36 6.50 -15.82 14.20
N ARG A 37 6.04 -15.21 15.29
CA ARG A 37 6.74 -14.13 16.00
C ARG A 37 7.77 -14.69 16.97
N SER A 38 7.35 -15.61 17.81
CA SER A 38 8.23 -16.28 18.79
C SER A 38 7.58 -17.58 19.29
N ASN A 39 8.31 -18.71 19.27
CA ASN A 39 7.83 -20.03 19.67
C ASN A 39 6.48 -20.39 19.04
N ASP A 40 5.43 -20.44 19.85
CA ASP A 40 4.04 -20.76 19.48
C ASP A 40 3.17 -19.51 19.25
N VAL A 41 3.73 -18.29 19.38
CA VAL A 41 3.02 -17.03 19.15
C VAL A 41 3.21 -16.59 17.71
N ALA A 42 2.12 -16.51 16.95
CA ALA A 42 2.12 -15.98 15.58
C ALA A 42 1.92 -14.46 15.57
N TYR A 43 2.34 -13.83 14.46
CA TYR A 43 1.85 -12.50 14.11
C TYR A 43 0.35 -12.54 13.76
N PRO A 44 -0.37 -11.41 13.87
CA PRO A 44 -1.72 -11.31 13.32
C PRO A 44 -1.74 -11.81 11.87
N PHE A 45 -2.70 -12.67 11.56
CA PHE A 45 -2.80 -13.24 10.23
C PHE A 45 -3.41 -12.23 9.26
N ARG A 46 -2.88 -12.19 8.03
CA ARG A 46 -3.48 -11.52 6.90
C ARG A 46 -3.49 -12.47 5.71
N ALA A 47 -4.66 -12.69 5.15
CA ALA A 47 -4.83 -13.56 4.00
C ALA A 47 -4.10 -13.00 2.76
N ASN A 48 -3.75 -13.89 1.84
CA ASN A 48 -3.17 -13.54 0.56
C ASN A 48 -4.10 -12.62 -0.23
N SER A 49 -3.58 -11.52 -0.78
CA SER A 49 -4.38 -10.55 -1.52
C SER A 49 -5.08 -11.14 -2.76
N TYR A 50 -4.52 -12.18 -3.37
CA TYR A 50 -5.16 -12.89 -4.48
C TYR A 50 -6.33 -13.76 -4.01
N MET A 51 -6.22 -14.39 -2.83
CA MET A 51 -7.32 -15.11 -2.20
C MET A 51 -8.46 -14.15 -1.82
N LEU A 52 -8.11 -13.00 -1.21
CA LEU A 52 -9.10 -11.96 -0.90
C LEU A 52 -9.81 -11.47 -2.15
N TYR A 53 -9.06 -11.19 -3.23
CA TYR A 53 -9.59 -10.67 -4.49
C TYR A 53 -10.55 -11.66 -5.19
N LEU A 54 -10.19 -12.95 -5.20
CA LEU A 54 -10.92 -13.98 -5.94
C LEU A 54 -12.04 -14.65 -5.14
N CYS A 55 -11.91 -14.71 -3.82
CA CYS A 55 -12.80 -15.51 -2.99
C CYS A 55 -13.27 -14.82 -1.71
N GLY A 56 -12.55 -13.79 -1.23
CA GLY A 56 -12.88 -13.13 0.05
C GLY A 56 -12.67 -14.05 1.27
N TRP A 57 -11.77 -15.05 1.18
CA TRP A 57 -11.43 -15.90 2.30
C TRP A 57 -10.34 -15.27 3.15
N GLU A 58 -10.64 -15.00 4.43
CA GLU A 58 -9.76 -14.27 5.35
C GLU A 58 -9.11 -15.18 6.41
N GLU A 59 -9.53 -16.45 6.51
CA GLU A 59 -9.00 -17.39 7.50
C GLU A 59 -7.57 -17.84 7.12
N ASP A 60 -6.84 -18.29 8.12
CA ASP A 60 -5.40 -18.62 8.01
C ASP A 60 -5.07 -19.97 7.36
N GLU A 61 -6.05 -20.77 7.09
CA GLU A 61 -5.93 -22.01 6.34
C GLU A 61 -6.99 -22.01 5.24
N GLY A 62 -6.63 -22.39 4.03
CA GLY A 62 -7.57 -22.50 2.92
C GLY A 62 -6.90 -22.42 1.56
N THR A 63 -7.51 -23.07 0.57
CA THR A 63 -7.04 -23.06 -0.82
C THR A 63 -8.24 -23.05 -1.77
N LEU A 64 -8.27 -22.07 -2.67
CA LEU A 64 -9.20 -22.05 -3.79
C LEU A 64 -8.58 -22.82 -4.96
N LEU A 65 -9.23 -23.88 -5.39
CA LEU A 65 -8.89 -24.65 -6.59
C LEU A 65 -9.91 -24.36 -7.68
N ALA A 66 -9.46 -23.94 -8.85
CA ALA A 66 -10.27 -23.82 -10.05
C ALA A 66 -9.77 -24.80 -11.11
N THR A 67 -10.65 -25.55 -11.74
CA THR A 67 -10.31 -26.56 -12.75
C THR A 67 -11.14 -26.40 -14.02
N ASN A 68 -10.53 -26.67 -15.18
CA ASN A 68 -11.21 -26.67 -16.48
C ASN A 68 -10.96 -27.98 -17.26
N LEU A 69 -10.95 -29.10 -16.57
CA LEU A 69 -10.68 -30.40 -17.20
C LEU A 69 -11.88 -30.91 -18.00
N SER A 70 -13.09 -30.52 -17.60
CA SER A 70 -14.36 -30.88 -18.29
C SER A 70 -14.78 -29.90 -19.40
N GLY A 71 -13.95 -28.88 -19.68
CA GLY A 71 -14.27 -27.79 -20.61
C GLY A 71 -15.10 -26.65 -20.00
N LYS A 72 -15.47 -26.74 -18.74
CA LYS A 72 -16.10 -25.70 -17.93
C LYS A 72 -15.29 -25.46 -16.67
N TRP A 73 -15.11 -24.22 -16.27
CA TRP A 73 -14.47 -23.90 -14.98
C TRP A 73 -15.39 -24.30 -13.83
N VAL A 74 -14.79 -24.97 -12.87
CA VAL A 74 -15.41 -25.37 -11.60
C VAL A 74 -14.48 -24.98 -10.48
N THR A 75 -15.01 -24.36 -9.44
CA THR A 75 -14.26 -23.87 -8.29
C THR A 75 -14.59 -24.66 -7.03
N THR A 76 -13.56 -25.03 -6.27
CA THR A 76 -13.68 -25.69 -4.97
C THR A 76 -12.85 -24.94 -3.95
N LEU A 77 -13.46 -24.56 -2.83
CA LEU A 77 -12.75 -23.99 -1.70
C LEU A 77 -12.49 -25.08 -0.66
N PHE A 78 -11.21 -25.40 -0.49
CA PHE A 78 -10.75 -26.35 0.53
C PHE A 78 -10.48 -25.58 1.82
N VAL A 79 -11.12 -26.00 2.91
CA VAL A 79 -11.06 -25.33 4.22
C VAL A 79 -10.87 -26.34 5.36
N PRO A 80 -10.36 -25.92 6.53
CA PRO A 80 -10.27 -26.78 7.69
C PRO A 80 -11.63 -27.28 8.13
N ASP A 81 -11.68 -28.56 8.54
CA ASP A 81 -12.86 -29.11 9.20
C ASP A 81 -13.10 -28.45 10.57
N ARG A 82 -14.36 -28.52 11.03
CA ARG A 82 -14.71 -28.23 12.42
C ARG A 82 -13.96 -29.19 13.33
N ASP A 83 -13.28 -28.65 14.35
CA ASP A 83 -12.54 -29.44 15.35
C ASP A 83 -12.74 -28.79 16.73
N THR A 84 -13.58 -29.40 17.55
CA THR A 84 -13.94 -28.90 18.86
C THR A 84 -12.72 -28.68 19.76
N THR A 85 -11.67 -29.51 19.62
CA THR A 85 -10.45 -29.36 20.43
C THR A 85 -9.69 -28.08 20.06
N LYS A 86 -9.52 -27.82 18.75
CA LYS A 86 -8.89 -26.59 18.26
C LYS A 86 -9.75 -25.37 18.52
N GLU A 87 -11.06 -25.49 18.33
CA GLU A 87 -12.02 -24.39 18.53
C GLU A 87 -12.08 -23.87 19.98
N ILE A 88 -11.77 -24.73 20.96
CA ILE A 88 -11.63 -24.30 22.37
C ILE A 88 -10.46 -23.29 22.54
N TRP A 89 -9.42 -23.41 21.73
CA TRP A 89 -8.22 -22.56 21.83
C TRP A 89 -8.26 -21.35 20.89
N GLU A 90 -8.74 -21.51 19.67
CA GLU A 90 -8.59 -20.54 18.59
C GLU A 90 -9.91 -19.88 18.19
N GLY A 91 -11.03 -20.36 18.67
CA GLY A 91 -12.37 -19.91 18.28
C GLY A 91 -13.04 -20.83 17.27
N ILE A 92 -14.31 -20.56 17.02
CA ILE A 92 -15.17 -21.41 16.16
C ILE A 92 -14.72 -21.27 14.70
N ARG A 93 -14.41 -22.41 14.06
CA ARG A 93 -14.05 -22.49 12.64
C ARG A 93 -15.29 -22.44 11.76
N ILE A 94 -15.17 -21.88 10.58
CA ILE A 94 -16.23 -21.84 9.56
C ILE A 94 -16.59 -23.27 9.12
N GLY A 95 -15.59 -24.11 8.85
CA GLY A 95 -15.75 -25.47 8.40
C GLY A 95 -16.32 -25.58 6.98
N VAL A 96 -16.34 -26.81 6.44
CA VAL A 96 -16.79 -27.08 5.07
C VAL A 96 -18.22 -26.62 4.82
N ASP A 97 -19.13 -26.87 5.78
CA ASP A 97 -20.55 -26.51 5.63
C ASP A 97 -20.77 -25.00 5.70
N GLY A 98 -20.04 -24.27 6.56
CA GLY A 98 -20.12 -22.82 6.66
C GLY A 98 -19.56 -22.13 5.40
N ALA A 99 -18.52 -22.70 4.81
CA ALA A 99 -17.88 -22.18 3.59
C ALA A 99 -18.76 -22.27 2.33
N LYS A 100 -19.87 -23.02 2.33
CA LYS A 100 -20.84 -23.11 1.22
C LYS A 100 -21.46 -21.75 0.83
N SER A 101 -21.40 -20.76 1.72
CA SER A 101 -21.86 -19.40 1.43
C SER A 101 -20.85 -18.58 0.62
N TRP A 102 -19.60 -19.04 0.48
CA TRP A 102 -18.56 -18.36 -0.31
C TRP A 102 -18.83 -18.46 -1.82
N PRO A 103 -18.22 -17.58 -2.62
CA PRO A 103 -18.45 -17.50 -4.07
C PRO A 103 -17.71 -18.62 -4.84
N VAL A 104 -18.08 -19.86 -4.59
CA VAL A 104 -17.50 -21.07 -5.21
C VAL A 104 -18.60 -22.05 -5.57
N ASP A 105 -18.29 -23.03 -6.42
CA ASP A 105 -19.24 -24.11 -6.80
C ASP A 105 -19.34 -25.18 -5.71
N TYR A 106 -18.17 -25.53 -5.11
CA TYR A 106 -18.07 -26.57 -4.09
C TYR A 106 -17.18 -26.15 -2.93
N THR A 107 -17.34 -26.83 -1.80
CA THR A 107 -16.44 -26.75 -0.64
C THR A 107 -16.04 -28.13 -0.21
N ASP A 108 -14.81 -28.32 0.24
CA ASP A 108 -14.29 -29.60 0.70
C ASP A 108 -13.31 -29.42 1.86
N SER A 109 -12.98 -30.53 2.54
CA SER A 109 -11.99 -30.56 3.61
C SER A 109 -10.59 -30.28 3.07
N LEU A 110 -9.83 -29.43 3.77
CA LEU A 110 -8.43 -29.18 3.44
C LEU A 110 -7.58 -30.46 3.49
N GLN A 111 -7.99 -31.47 4.27
CA GLN A 111 -7.31 -32.76 4.35
C GLN A 111 -7.40 -33.56 3.03
N SER A 112 -8.39 -33.29 2.19
CA SER A 112 -8.58 -33.96 0.89
C SER A 112 -7.77 -33.27 -0.24
N LEU A 113 -7.20 -32.07 -0.01
CA LEU A 113 -6.53 -31.29 -1.04
C LEU A 113 -5.40 -32.05 -1.74
N ASP A 114 -4.47 -32.66 -0.97
CA ASP A 114 -3.32 -33.38 -1.53
C ASP A 114 -3.74 -34.55 -2.42
N SER A 115 -4.76 -35.29 -2.01
CA SER A 115 -5.30 -36.42 -2.82
C SER A 115 -5.97 -35.92 -4.09
N SER A 116 -6.74 -34.84 -3.98
CA SER A 116 -7.39 -34.19 -5.13
C SER A 116 -6.38 -33.65 -6.13
N LEU A 117 -5.32 -32.96 -5.65
CA LEU A 117 -4.25 -32.47 -6.53
C LEU A 117 -3.51 -33.60 -7.23
N LYS A 118 -3.16 -34.68 -6.53
CA LYS A 118 -2.50 -35.86 -7.13
C LYS A 118 -3.34 -36.49 -8.23
N GLU A 119 -4.65 -36.55 -8.06
CA GLU A 119 -5.54 -37.06 -9.08
C GLU A 119 -5.63 -36.16 -10.31
N LEU A 120 -5.75 -34.85 -10.08
CA LEU A 120 -5.94 -33.84 -11.14
C LEU A 120 -4.66 -33.51 -11.92
N VAL A 121 -3.49 -33.49 -11.27
CA VAL A 121 -2.21 -33.13 -11.89
C VAL A 121 -1.63 -34.29 -12.72
N SER A 122 -2.06 -35.55 -12.53
CA SER A 122 -1.52 -36.74 -13.22
C SER A 122 -1.75 -36.75 -14.72
N ASP A 123 -2.57 -35.89 -15.29
CA ASP A 123 -3.12 -35.99 -16.66
C ASP A 123 -2.56 -34.95 -17.65
N GLY A 124 -1.37 -34.38 -17.41
CA GLY A 124 -0.76 -33.40 -18.32
C GLY A 124 -1.42 -32.02 -18.35
N SER A 125 -2.19 -31.71 -17.29
CA SER A 125 -2.82 -30.40 -17.10
C SER A 125 -1.79 -29.31 -16.83
N ARG A 126 -2.02 -28.08 -17.33
CA ARG A 126 -1.21 -26.92 -16.93
C ARG A 126 -1.66 -26.45 -15.54
N VAL A 127 -0.69 -26.25 -14.67
CA VAL A 127 -0.93 -25.82 -13.28
C VAL A 127 -0.49 -24.39 -13.10
N PHE A 128 -1.35 -23.56 -12.52
CA PHE A 128 -1.08 -22.17 -12.18
C PHE A 128 -1.23 -21.98 -10.68
N THR A 129 -0.33 -21.20 -10.06
CA THR A 129 -0.36 -20.90 -8.62
C THR A 129 0.11 -19.50 -8.30
N ILE A 130 0.07 -19.12 -7.03
CA ILE A 130 0.65 -17.90 -6.47
C ILE A 130 1.96 -18.29 -5.76
N PRO A 131 3.12 -18.19 -6.40
CA PRO A 131 4.39 -18.60 -5.81
C PRO A 131 4.71 -17.83 -4.52
N GLY A 132 5.17 -18.52 -3.49
CA GLY A 132 5.57 -17.94 -2.20
C GLY A 132 4.42 -17.70 -1.22
N ALA A 133 3.17 -17.99 -1.58
CA ALA A 133 2.03 -17.86 -0.68
C ALA A 133 1.96 -19.01 0.34
N SER A 134 2.21 -20.23 -0.08
CA SER A 134 2.25 -21.40 0.80
C SER A 134 3.48 -22.27 0.50
N SER A 135 4.37 -22.38 1.49
CA SER A 135 5.63 -23.12 1.35
C SER A 135 5.39 -24.63 1.11
N SER A 136 4.38 -25.20 1.74
CA SER A 136 4.03 -26.62 1.57
C SER A 136 3.48 -26.93 0.17
N LEU A 137 2.67 -26.02 -0.37
CA LEU A 137 2.13 -26.13 -1.71
C LEU A 137 3.22 -25.94 -2.76
N ASP A 138 4.12 -24.96 -2.57
CA ASP A 138 5.24 -24.71 -3.46
C ASP A 138 6.13 -25.97 -3.57
N ILE A 139 6.47 -26.60 -2.44
CA ILE A 139 7.23 -27.88 -2.43
C ILE A 139 6.48 -28.98 -3.19
N LEU A 140 5.19 -29.15 -2.92
CA LEU A 140 4.38 -30.18 -3.58
C LEU A 140 4.33 -29.99 -5.10
N LEU A 141 4.27 -28.76 -5.56
CA LEU A 141 4.21 -28.42 -6.98
C LEU A 141 5.59 -28.50 -7.65
N ASP A 142 6.67 -28.08 -6.96
CA ASP A 142 8.06 -28.17 -7.45
C ASP A 142 8.50 -29.61 -7.69
N GLU A 143 8.09 -30.55 -6.85
CA GLU A 143 8.39 -31.99 -7.05
C GLU A 143 7.85 -32.52 -8.39
N ASN A 144 6.83 -31.88 -8.95
CA ASN A 144 6.20 -32.22 -10.23
C ASN A 144 6.63 -31.29 -11.38
N ASN A 145 7.48 -30.31 -11.14
CA ASN A 145 8.18 -29.42 -12.11
C ASN A 145 7.29 -28.61 -13.05
N GLN A 146 6.10 -28.10 -12.62
CA GLN A 146 5.13 -27.58 -13.60
C GLN A 146 4.22 -26.42 -13.19
N ALA A 147 4.44 -25.74 -12.06
CA ALA A 147 3.56 -24.62 -11.72
C ALA A 147 3.96 -23.32 -12.40
N GLU A 148 3.05 -22.71 -13.12
CA GLU A 148 3.19 -21.39 -13.73
C GLU A 148 2.64 -20.31 -12.80
N ASP A 149 3.17 -19.09 -12.90
CA ASP A 149 2.71 -17.95 -12.11
C ASP A 149 1.35 -17.46 -12.61
N LEU A 150 0.35 -17.43 -11.73
CA LEU A 150 -0.99 -16.96 -12.02
C LEU A 150 -1.11 -15.42 -11.98
N ARG A 151 -0.21 -14.74 -11.29
CA ARG A 151 -0.26 -13.28 -11.06
C ARG A 151 -0.40 -12.46 -12.34
N PRO A 152 0.31 -12.75 -13.45
CA PRO A 152 0.15 -12.00 -14.70
C PRO A 152 -1.26 -11.98 -15.29
N TYR A 153 -2.10 -12.93 -14.93
CA TYR A 153 -3.50 -13.02 -15.36
C TYR A 153 -4.44 -12.23 -14.44
N ILE A 154 -4.05 -12.02 -13.18
CA ILE A 154 -4.87 -11.34 -12.15
C ILE A 154 -4.53 -9.86 -12.06
N ASP A 155 -3.24 -9.51 -12.04
CA ASP A 155 -2.74 -8.17 -11.78
C ASP A 155 -3.34 -7.06 -12.66
N PRO A 156 -3.56 -7.28 -13.98
CA PRO A 156 -4.22 -6.26 -14.80
C PRO A 156 -5.64 -5.91 -14.34
N ASN A 157 -6.36 -6.88 -13.75
CA ASN A 157 -7.69 -6.65 -13.23
C ASN A 157 -7.66 -5.93 -11.88
N ARG A 158 -6.68 -6.26 -11.00
CA ARG A 158 -6.49 -5.59 -9.70
C ARG A 158 -6.05 -4.14 -9.85
N ARG A 159 -5.31 -3.82 -10.90
CA ARG A 159 -4.80 -2.47 -11.16
C ARG A 159 -5.92 -1.45 -11.36
N VAL A 160 -7.00 -1.82 -12.04
CA VAL A 160 -8.18 -0.97 -12.25
C VAL A 160 -9.27 -1.42 -11.29
N LYS A 161 -9.56 -0.58 -10.30
CA LYS A 161 -10.49 -0.89 -9.20
C LYS A 161 -11.94 -0.74 -9.64
N SER A 162 -12.80 -1.65 -9.17
CA SER A 162 -14.25 -1.52 -9.31
C SER A 162 -14.79 -0.37 -8.43
N ALA A 163 -16.03 0.04 -8.67
CA ALA A 163 -16.68 1.07 -7.84
C ALA A 163 -16.79 0.65 -6.37
N ASN A 164 -16.97 -0.65 -6.10
CA ASN A 164 -17.06 -1.19 -4.74
C ASN A 164 -15.69 -1.21 -4.05
N GLU A 165 -14.62 -1.58 -4.76
CA GLU A 165 -13.24 -1.49 -4.25
C GLU A 165 -12.87 -0.05 -3.89
N ILE A 166 -13.19 0.91 -4.76
CA ILE A 166 -12.97 2.35 -4.51
C ILE A 166 -13.71 2.81 -3.25
N GLN A 167 -14.89 2.26 -2.94
CA GLN A 167 -15.62 2.62 -1.74
C GLN A 167 -14.87 2.23 -0.46
N TYR A 168 -14.28 1.02 -0.41
CA TYR A 168 -13.45 0.60 0.73
C TYR A 168 -12.17 1.44 0.86
N MET A 169 -11.55 1.81 -0.26
CA MET A 169 -10.38 2.68 -0.25
C MET A 169 -10.72 4.10 0.25
N LYS A 170 -11.88 4.64 -0.11
CA LYS A 170 -12.40 5.92 0.44
C LYS A 170 -12.63 5.83 1.94
N GLU A 171 -13.16 4.72 2.43
CA GLU A 171 -13.37 4.49 3.86
C GLU A 171 -12.02 4.42 4.59
N ALA A 172 -11.06 3.66 4.08
CA ALA A 172 -9.71 3.56 4.62
C ALA A 172 -9.01 4.94 4.66
N ALA A 173 -9.05 5.71 3.56
CA ALA A 173 -8.50 7.06 3.49
C ALA A 173 -9.18 8.03 4.47
N SER A 174 -10.49 7.92 4.68
CA SER A 174 -11.24 8.73 5.66
C SER A 174 -10.82 8.42 7.10
N ILE A 175 -10.67 7.13 7.45
CA ILE A 175 -10.22 6.71 8.77
C ILE A 175 -8.78 7.19 9.01
N ALA A 176 -7.89 7.01 8.03
CA ALA A 176 -6.50 7.43 8.13
C ALA A 176 -6.38 8.97 8.24
N SER A 177 -7.15 9.73 7.46
CA SER A 177 -7.23 11.20 7.56
C SER A 177 -7.65 11.65 8.97
N SER A 178 -8.66 11.01 9.54
CA SER A 178 -9.14 11.30 10.90
C SER A 178 -8.10 10.95 11.97
N ALA A 179 -7.34 9.89 11.76
CA ALA A 179 -6.25 9.48 12.65
C ALA A 179 -5.10 10.52 12.66
N HIS A 180 -4.70 11.00 11.49
CA HIS A 180 -3.71 12.06 11.34
C HIS A 180 -4.18 13.37 12.00
N GLU A 181 -5.41 13.80 11.74
CA GLU A 181 -5.97 14.99 12.38
C GLU A 181 -6.00 14.85 13.91
N LYS A 182 -6.40 13.68 14.44
CA LYS A 182 -6.36 13.39 15.87
C LYS A 182 -4.94 13.46 16.42
N ALA A 183 -3.95 12.91 15.72
CA ALA A 183 -2.54 13.00 16.10
C ALA A 183 -2.06 14.46 16.12
N MET A 184 -2.32 15.24 15.07
CA MET A 184 -1.98 16.66 14.99
C MET A 184 -2.59 17.45 16.17
N ARG A 185 -3.89 17.26 16.45
CA ARG A 185 -4.58 17.98 17.55
C ARG A 185 -3.97 17.71 18.91
N ASN A 186 -3.45 16.51 19.15
CA ASN A 186 -2.89 16.09 20.43
C ASN A 186 -1.37 16.22 20.52
N THR A 187 -0.70 16.59 19.43
CA THR A 187 0.76 16.80 19.40
C THR A 187 1.15 18.00 20.26
N ARG A 188 2.21 17.81 21.05
CA ARG A 188 2.86 18.86 21.85
C ARG A 188 4.35 18.56 22.03
N PRO A 189 5.19 19.58 22.25
CA PRO A 189 6.60 19.38 22.56
C PRO A 189 6.80 18.44 23.77
N GLY A 190 7.78 17.57 23.68
CA GLY A 190 8.11 16.57 24.71
C GLY A 190 7.37 15.26 24.60
N MET A 191 6.47 15.10 23.61
CA MET A 191 5.88 13.79 23.31
C MET A 191 6.92 12.86 22.69
N GLY A 192 6.76 11.56 22.94
CA GLY A 192 7.48 10.53 22.23
C GLY A 192 6.83 10.19 20.89
N GLU A 193 7.65 9.81 19.92
CA GLU A 193 7.18 9.29 18.62
C GLU A 193 6.17 8.15 18.80
N TRP A 194 6.40 7.25 19.80
CA TRP A 194 5.49 6.15 20.16
C TRP A 194 4.13 6.62 20.69
N GLU A 195 4.04 7.79 21.30
CA GLU A 195 2.77 8.35 21.78
C GLU A 195 1.93 8.79 20.58
N ILE A 196 2.55 9.42 19.55
CA ILE A 196 1.88 9.80 18.29
C ILE A 196 1.46 8.55 17.52
N GLN A 197 2.34 7.53 17.41
CA GLN A 197 1.99 6.23 16.83
C GLN A 197 0.77 5.62 17.52
N SER A 198 0.73 5.64 18.84
CA SER A 198 -0.40 5.12 19.63
C SER A 198 -1.72 5.85 19.32
N LEU A 199 -1.68 7.16 19.09
CA LEU A 199 -2.87 7.94 18.72
C LEU A 199 -3.41 7.54 17.34
N VAL A 200 -2.52 7.30 16.37
CA VAL A 200 -2.87 6.91 15.01
C VAL A 200 -3.38 5.47 14.97
N GLU A 201 -2.59 4.50 15.40
CA GLU A 201 -2.95 3.08 15.36
C GLU A 201 -4.13 2.75 16.28
N GLY A 202 -4.23 3.42 17.45
CA GLY A 202 -5.39 3.30 18.34
C GLY A 202 -6.68 3.82 17.68
N HIS A 203 -6.58 4.82 16.78
CA HIS A 203 -7.73 5.26 16.00
C HIS A 203 -8.14 4.22 14.96
N PHE A 204 -7.18 3.62 14.25
CA PHE A 204 -7.43 2.51 13.33
C PHE A 204 -8.17 1.36 14.02
N MET A 205 -7.64 0.89 15.15
CA MET A 205 -8.26 -0.19 15.93
C MET A 205 -9.68 0.17 16.41
N SER A 206 -9.90 1.39 16.89
CA SER A 206 -11.23 1.84 17.34
C SER A 206 -12.25 1.95 16.19
N SER A 207 -11.76 2.07 14.95
CA SER A 207 -12.55 2.09 13.71
C SER A 207 -12.70 0.68 13.08
N ARG A 208 -12.30 -0.38 13.79
CA ARG A 208 -12.31 -1.77 13.30
C ARG A 208 -11.45 -1.98 12.06
N SER A 209 -10.40 -1.20 11.91
CA SER A 209 -9.37 -1.35 10.90
C SER A 209 -8.03 -1.66 11.56
N GLN A 210 -7.06 -2.11 10.77
CA GLN A 210 -5.68 -2.28 11.22
C GLN A 210 -4.76 -1.47 10.31
N TRP A 211 -3.52 -1.25 10.73
CA TRP A 211 -2.55 -0.57 9.88
C TRP A 211 -2.28 -1.37 8.59
N SER A 212 -2.15 -0.69 7.47
CA SER A 212 -1.78 -1.26 6.17
C SER A 212 -0.27 -1.56 6.08
N PHE A 213 0.53 -0.84 6.85
CA PHE A 213 1.98 -1.02 7.04
C PHE A 213 2.41 -0.44 8.39
N PRO A 214 3.57 -0.86 8.94
CA PRO A 214 4.06 -0.31 10.21
C PRO A 214 4.24 1.20 10.13
N SER A 215 3.52 1.94 10.96
CA SER A 215 3.52 3.41 10.97
C SER A 215 4.93 3.97 11.16
N ILE A 216 5.29 4.97 10.38
CA ILE A 216 6.52 5.74 10.47
C ILE A 216 6.20 7.04 11.22
N VAL A 217 6.89 7.27 12.34
CA VAL A 217 6.77 8.52 13.12
C VAL A 217 8.17 9.04 13.40
N GLY A 218 8.62 10.01 12.64
CA GLY A 218 9.98 10.58 12.76
C GLY A 218 9.94 12.04 13.22
N GLY A 219 10.49 12.32 14.41
CA GLY A 219 10.66 13.66 14.93
C GLY A 219 12.04 14.26 14.61
N GLY A 220 12.11 15.55 14.27
CA GLY A 220 13.36 16.23 13.97
C GLY A 220 14.14 15.51 12.86
N ASP A 221 15.40 15.17 13.12
CA ASP A 221 16.29 14.52 12.14
C ASP A 221 15.82 13.12 11.72
N ASN A 222 15.03 12.41 12.56
CA ASN A 222 14.44 11.12 12.21
C ASN A 222 13.46 11.25 11.02
N ALA A 223 12.83 12.40 10.82
CA ALA A 223 11.98 12.69 9.67
C ALA A 223 12.74 12.66 8.33
N THR A 224 14.09 12.70 8.38
CA THR A 224 14.93 12.61 7.18
C THR A 224 15.27 11.18 6.77
N VAL A 225 14.84 10.18 7.55
CA VAL A 225 15.04 8.75 7.28
C VAL A 225 13.75 8.18 6.68
N LEU A 226 13.78 7.78 5.42
CA LEU A 226 12.58 7.45 4.62
C LEU A 226 11.66 6.40 5.27
N HIS A 227 12.22 5.30 5.77
CA HIS A 227 11.49 4.22 6.43
C HIS A 227 11.92 4.07 7.90
N TYR A 228 11.85 5.17 8.65
CA TYR A 228 12.15 5.17 10.07
C TYR A 228 11.07 4.40 10.85
N LYS A 229 11.44 3.30 11.48
CA LYS A 229 10.50 2.37 12.15
C LYS A 229 10.69 2.25 13.66
N ASN A 230 11.72 2.91 14.22
CA ASN A 230 12.01 2.78 15.64
C ASN A 230 11.00 3.51 16.51
N ASN A 231 10.52 4.67 16.07
CA ASN A 231 9.49 5.48 16.73
C ASN A 231 9.74 5.63 18.26
N ASN A 232 10.99 5.88 18.67
CA ASN A 232 11.40 5.74 20.07
C ASN A 232 12.10 6.99 20.64
N GLN A 233 12.08 8.11 19.94
CA GLN A 233 12.69 9.36 20.39
C GLN A 233 11.64 10.35 20.88
N VAL A 234 12.07 11.27 21.75
CA VAL A 234 11.26 12.39 22.23
C VAL A 234 11.40 13.55 21.24
N ILE A 235 10.29 14.17 20.88
CA ILE A 235 10.23 15.27 19.90
C ILE A 235 10.32 16.61 20.66
N ASN A 236 11.26 17.44 20.30
CA ASN A 236 11.53 18.69 21.00
C ASN A 236 10.75 19.86 20.41
N SER A 237 10.61 20.94 21.18
CA SER A 237 10.01 22.17 20.66
C SER A 237 10.85 22.73 19.51
N GLY A 238 10.20 23.03 18.39
CA GLY A 238 10.83 23.49 17.16
C GLY A 238 11.11 22.39 16.14
N ASP A 239 10.99 21.11 16.53
CA ASP A 239 11.08 20.00 15.58
C ASP A 239 9.82 19.91 14.70
N LEU A 240 9.98 19.37 13.51
CA LEU A 240 8.90 18.78 12.74
C LEU A 240 8.70 17.33 13.19
N VAL A 241 7.48 16.84 13.03
CA VAL A 241 7.20 15.40 13.04
C VAL A 241 6.57 14.99 11.72
N LEU A 242 7.16 14.01 11.08
CA LEU A 242 6.65 13.35 9.89
C LEU A 242 5.95 12.07 10.34
N VAL A 243 4.70 11.92 9.96
CA VAL A 243 3.91 10.71 10.20
C VAL A 243 3.43 10.17 8.87
N ASP A 244 3.82 8.93 8.61
CA ASP A 244 3.44 8.17 7.43
C ASP A 244 2.74 6.90 7.93
N ALA A 245 1.43 6.86 7.70
CA ALA A 245 0.55 5.83 8.24
C ALA A 245 -0.74 5.71 7.44
N GLY A 246 -1.14 4.48 7.23
CA GLY A 246 -2.40 4.13 6.61
C GLY A 246 -3.06 2.94 7.29
N CYS A 247 -4.33 2.73 7.01
CA CYS A 247 -5.07 1.57 7.49
C CYS A 247 -5.69 0.78 6.34
N GLU A 248 -6.09 -0.46 6.61
CA GLU A 248 -6.84 -1.26 5.65
C GLU A 248 -8.26 -1.56 6.17
N VAL A 249 -9.23 -1.45 5.26
CA VAL A 249 -10.64 -1.85 5.46
C VAL A 249 -10.96 -2.96 4.47
N SER A 250 -11.36 -4.12 4.97
CA SER A 250 -11.58 -5.32 4.13
C SER A 250 -10.39 -5.64 3.21
N GLY A 251 -9.17 -5.42 3.71
CA GLY A 251 -7.91 -5.62 2.99
C GLY A 251 -7.50 -4.48 2.04
N TYR A 252 -8.35 -3.47 1.80
CA TYR A 252 -8.02 -2.31 0.96
C TYR A 252 -7.32 -1.22 1.75
N ALA A 253 -6.11 -0.88 1.34
CA ALA A 253 -5.21 0.04 2.03
C ALA A 253 -5.50 1.51 1.72
N SER A 254 -5.15 2.37 2.67
CA SER A 254 -4.82 3.78 2.48
C SER A 254 -3.36 4.02 2.84
N ASP A 255 -2.81 5.13 2.36
CA ASP A 255 -1.43 5.56 2.58
C ASP A 255 -1.36 7.08 2.61
N ILE A 256 -1.04 7.65 3.78
CA ILE A 256 -1.05 9.10 3.97
C ILE A 256 0.18 9.53 4.75
N THR A 257 0.96 10.42 4.17
CA THR A 257 2.01 11.12 4.94
C THR A 257 1.63 12.57 5.18
N ARG A 258 1.82 13.01 6.42
CA ARG A 258 1.75 14.43 6.80
C ARG A 258 2.94 14.80 7.68
N THR A 259 3.40 16.03 7.52
CA THR A 259 4.47 16.62 8.35
C THR A 259 3.98 17.90 8.99
N TRP A 260 4.21 18.06 10.31
CA TRP A 260 3.78 19.26 11.03
C TRP A 260 4.75 19.68 12.12
N PRO A 261 4.77 20.99 12.49
CA PRO A 261 5.59 21.48 13.60
C PRO A 261 4.98 21.08 14.93
N VAL A 262 5.77 20.46 15.79
CA VAL A 262 5.29 19.91 17.08
C VAL A 262 4.78 21.00 18.03
N ASN A 263 5.26 22.24 17.88
CA ASN A 263 4.84 23.42 18.64
C ASN A 263 3.72 24.23 17.96
N GLY A 264 3.14 23.74 16.86
CA GLY A 264 2.01 24.33 16.14
C GLY A 264 2.36 25.51 15.24
N LYS A 265 3.66 25.82 15.02
CA LYS A 265 4.11 26.91 14.16
C LYS A 265 5.35 26.53 13.37
N PHE A 266 5.28 26.63 12.05
CA PHE A 266 6.43 26.46 11.18
C PHE A 266 7.42 27.61 11.35
N SER A 267 8.70 27.31 11.52
CA SER A 267 9.79 28.29 11.34
C SER A 267 9.89 28.70 9.86
N GLN A 268 10.59 29.80 9.57
CA GLN A 268 10.74 30.26 8.19
C GLN A 268 11.42 29.22 7.28
N PRO A 269 12.52 28.56 7.68
CA PRO A 269 13.11 27.48 6.87
C PRO A 269 12.16 26.28 6.66
N GLN A 270 11.43 25.88 7.69
CA GLN A 270 10.45 24.78 7.58
C GLN A 270 9.33 25.14 6.61
N ARG A 271 8.82 26.38 6.66
CA ARG A 271 7.78 26.87 5.76
C ARG A 271 8.23 26.85 4.30
N GLU A 272 9.45 27.31 4.01
CA GLU A 272 10.01 27.33 2.66
C GLU A 272 10.06 25.93 2.04
N ILE A 273 10.56 24.95 2.79
CA ILE A 273 10.63 23.56 2.32
C ILE A 273 9.24 22.93 2.23
N TYR A 274 8.36 23.19 3.21
CA TYR A 274 7.00 22.67 3.21
C TYR A 274 6.20 23.17 2.00
N GLU A 275 6.25 24.46 1.71
CA GLU A 275 5.59 25.07 0.55
C GLU A 275 6.09 24.48 -0.76
N LEU A 276 7.39 24.20 -0.87
CA LEU A 276 7.96 23.54 -2.04
C LEU A 276 7.46 22.09 -2.20
N VAL A 277 7.46 21.31 -1.13
CA VAL A 277 6.94 19.92 -1.17
C VAL A 277 5.46 19.90 -1.50
N LEU A 278 4.65 20.78 -0.89
CA LEU A 278 3.23 20.90 -1.20
C LEU A 278 2.97 21.28 -2.66
N ARG A 279 3.75 22.22 -3.19
CA ARG A 279 3.67 22.62 -4.61
C ARG A 279 4.01 21.45 -5.53
N ALA A 280 5.02 20.65 -5.18
CA ALA A 280 5.41 19.47 -5.93
C ALA A 280 4.33 18.37 -5.87
N GLU A 281 3.74 18.14 -4.70
CA GLU A 281 2.63 17.19 -4.53
C GLU A 281 1.42 17.57 -5.37
N LEU A 282 1.01 18.84 -5.35
CA LEU A 282 -0.08 19.34 -6.18
C LEU A 282 0.21 19.22 -7.68
N ALA A 283 1.45 19.46 -8.11
CA ALA A 283 1.86 19.26 -9.50
C ALA A 283 1.79 17.78 -9.91
N GLY A 284 2.21 16.86 -9.04
CA GLY A 284 2.09 15.42 -9.25
C GLY A 284 0.64 14.97 -9.37
N ILE A 285 -0.23 15.42 -8.46
CA ILE A 285 -1.69 15.14 -8.53
C ILE A 285 -2.27 15.66 -9.83
N GLN A 286 -1.96 16.89 -10.23
CA GLN A 286 -2.46 17.49 -11.48
C GLN A 286 -2.02 16.70 -12.72
N ALA A 287 -0.87 16.03 -12.68
CA ALA A 287 -0.39 15.19 -13.78
C ALA A 287 -1.07 13.81 -13.85
N CYS A 288 -1.82 13.38 -12.81
CA CYS A 288 -2.55 12.11 -12.80
C CYS A 288 -3.83 12.14 -13.67
N GLN A 289 -3.71 12.56 -14.93
CA GLN A 289 -4.84 12.59 -15.85
C GLN A 289 -5.03 11.25 -16.57
N PRO A 290 -6.27 10.83 -16.88
CA PRO A 290 -6.50 9.65 -17.70
C PRO A 290 -5.83 9.79 -19.05
N GLY A 291 -5.18 8.74 -19.54
CA GLY A 291 -4.44 8.72 -20.80
C GLY A 291 -3.03 9.31 -20.74
N MET A 292 -2.61 9.89 -19.63
CA MET A 292 -1.22 10.34 -19.45
C MET A 292 -0.31 9.16 -19.08
N PRO A 293 0.95 9.17 -19.51
CA PRO A 293 1.94 8.19 -19.06
C PRO A 293 2.14 8.24 -17.54
N TRP A 294 2.34 7.09 -16.92
CA TRP A 294 2.69 6.98 -15.48
C TRP A 294 3.83 7.91 -15.07
N VAL A 295 4.85 8.02 -15.90
CA VAL A 295 6.05 8.83 -15.60
C VAL A 295 5.77 10.33 -15.51
N SER A 296 4.67 10.82 -16.10
CA SER A 296 4.36 12.26 -16.15
C SER A 296 4.22 12.90 -14.77
N MET A 297 3.70 12.16 -13.77
CA MET A 297 3.61 12.68 -12.39
C MET A 297 4.98 12.82 -11.73
N HIS A 298 5.89 11.86 -11.97
CA HIS A 298 7.25 11.94 -11.44
C HIS A 298 8.05 13.06 -12.11
N GLU A 299 7.88 13.24 -13.40
CA GLU A 299 8.50 14.35 -14.15
C GLU A 299 8.04 15.72 -13.61
N ALA A 300 6.72 15.90 -13.42
CA ALA A 300 6.17 17.15 -12.88
C ALA A 300 6.68 17.46 -11.46
N VAL A 301 6.75 16.44 -10.60
CA VAL A 301 7.28 16.56 -9.24
C VAL A 301 8.77 16.93 -9.25
N CYS A 302 9.59 16.19 -10.01
CA CYS A 302 11.03 16.44 -10.08
C CYS A 302 11.36 17.82 -10.65
N GLU A 303 10.65 18.28 -11.68
CA GLU A 303 10.80 19.63 -12.22
C GLU A 303 10.48 20.70 -11.17
N THR A 304 9.33 20.56 -10.49
CA THR A 304 8.92 21.50 -9.43
C THR A 304 9.92 21.55 -8.29
N ILE A 305 10.44 20.40 -7.85
CA ILE A 305 11.46 20.32 -6.79
C ILE A 305 12.76 20.96 -7.26
N ALA A 306 13.23 20.64 -8.47
CA ALA A 306 14.49 21.17 -8.98
C ALA A 306 14.45 22.71 -9.09
N GLU A 307 13.39 23.26 -9.67
CA GLU A 307 13.17 24.72 -9.75
C GLU A 307 13.17 25.37 -8.37
N GLY A 308 12.41 24.80 -7.42
CA GLY A 308 12.32 25.35 -6.07
C GLY A 308 13.62 25.26 -5.29
N LEU A 309 14.41 24.19 -5.42
CA LEU A 309 15.71 24.08 -4.77
C LEU A 309 16.73 25.07 -5.34
N ILE A 310 16.63 25.40 -6.62
CA ILE A 310 17.43 26.47 -7.26
C ILE A 310 16.97 27.84 -6.74
N GLU A 311 15.66 28.11 -6.72
CA GLU A 311 15.08 29.36 -6.19
C GLU A 311 15.49 29.62 -4.73
N LEU A 312 15.52 28.57 -3.90
CA LEU A 312 15.94 28.64 -2.50
C LEU A 312 17.47 28.71 -2.30
N GLY A 313 18.24 28.62 -3.39
CA GLY A 313 19.70 28.63 -3.34
C GLY A 313 20.32 27.36 -2.72
N VAL A 314 19.56 26.28 -2.64
CA VAL A 314 20.07 24.95 -2.20
C VAL A 314 20.91 24.33 -3.31
N LEU A 315 20.45 24.44 -4.55
CA LEU A 315 21.21 24.06 -5.74
C LEU A 315 21.69 25.32 -6.47
N ASN A 316 22.93 25.27 -6.91
CA ASN A 316 23.55 26.35 -7.67
C ASN A 316 24.00 25.83 -9.03
N CYS A 317 23.02 25.45 -9.85
CA CYS A 317 23.22 24.86 -11.17
C CYS A 317 22.01 25.17 -12.08
N THR A 318 22.09 24.80 -13.34
CA THR A 318 20.94 24.87 -14.27
C THR A 318 19.88 23.82 -13.95
N LEU A 319 18.66 24.02 -14.42
CA LEU A 319 17.57 23.04 -14.26
C LEU A 319 17.96 21.65 -14.81
N GLU A 320 18.61 21.61 -15.97
CA GLU A 320 19.05 20.35 -16.58
C GLU A 320 20.12 19.64 -15.76
N GLU A 321 21.05 20.36 -15.16
CA GLU A 321 22.04 19.79 -14.23
C GLU A 321 21.40 19.34 -12.91
N ALA A 322 20.39 20.07 -12.42
CA ALA A 322 19.61 19.67 -11.24
C ALA A 322 18.85 18.38 -11.48
N LEU A 323 18.19 18.22 -12.62
CA LEU A 323 17.42 17.05 -13.01
C LEU A 323 18.32 15.88 -13.44
N GLY A 324 19.34 16.14 -14.28
CA GLY A 324 20.20 15.09 -14.84
C GLY A 324 19.38 14.04 -15.59
N ARG A 325 18.56 14.46 -16.54
CA ARG A 325 17.69 13.56 -17.34
C ARG A 325 18.52 12.51 -18.06
N VAL A 326 18.10 11.25 -17.96
CA VAL A 326 18.78 10.13 -18.65
C VAL A 326 18.17 9.95 -20.03
N GLU A 327 19.00 10.08 -21.09
CA GLU A 327 18.56 9.95 -22.46
C GLU A 327 17.91 8.57 -22.72
N GLY A 328 16.75 8.57 -23.37
CA GLY A 328 15.99 7.36 -23.69
C GLY A 328 15.31 6.67 -22.49
N LYS A 329 15.35 7.26 -21.29
CA LYS A 329 14.69 6.74 -20.08
C LYS A 329 13.78 7.81 -19.45
N PRO A 330 12.54 7.98 -19.93
CA PRO A 330 11.59 8.92 -19.34
C PRO A 330 11.41 8.69 -17.85
N GLY A 331 11.32 9.76 -17.05
CA GLY A 331 11.16 9.68 -15.58
C GLY A 331 12.40 9.21 -14.81
N VAL A 332 13.54 9.01 -15.46
CA VAL A 332 14.81 8.68 -14.77
C VAL A 332 15.68 9.93 -14.68
N PHE A 333 15.99 10.32 -13.45
CA PHE A 333 16.78 11.49 -13.10
C PHE A 333 18.01 11.07 -12.28
N GLU A 334 19.19 11.53 -12.66
CA GLU A 334 20.47 11.26 -11.96
C GLU A 334 21.16 12.56 -11.49
N GLY A 335 20.44 13.67 -11.56
CA GLY A 335 20.95 14.99 -11.20
C GLY A 335 20.99 15.26 -9.70
N GLN A 336 21.34 16.52 -9.36
CA GLN A 336 21.59 16.93 -7.98
C GLN A 336 20.35 16.87 -7.08
N ILE A 337 19.12 16.90 -7.63
CA ILE A 337 17.88 16.76 -6.84
C ILE A 337 17.87 15.48 -6.01
N ARG A 338 18.50 14.39 -6.50
CA ARG A 338 18.57 13.11 -5.79
C ARG A 338 19.29 13.18 -4.45
N ASN A 339 20.04 14.23 -4.20
CA ASN A 339 20.65 14.46 -2.89
C ASN A 339 19.58 14.73 -1.82
N PHE A 340 18.42 15.26 -2.21
CA PHE A 340 17.37 15.72 -1.30
C PHE A 340 16.01 15.02 -1.56
N PHE A 341 15.76 14.54 -2.78
CA PHE A 341 14.61 13.73 -3.18
C PHE A 341 15.11 12.46 -3.87
N MET A 342 15.20 11.36 -3.11
CA MET A 342 15.90 10.14 -3.54
C MET A 342 14.96 8.93 -3.79
N HIS A 343 13.64 9.10 -3.71
CA HIS A 343 12.65 8.04 -3.96
C HIS A 343 11.70 8.37 -5.13
N GLY A 344 10.81 7.45 -5.47
CA GLY A 344 9.77 7.68 -6.46
C GLY A 344 8.69 8.64 -5.96
N THR A 345 7.86 9.14 -6.88
CA THR A 345 6.75 10.05 -6.52
C THR A 345 5.54 9.30 -6.01
N GLY A 346 5.45 7.99 -6.23
CA GLY A 346 4.29 7.22 -5.80
C GLY A 346 4.31 5.78 -6.32
N HIS A 347 3.30 5.03 -5.90
CA HIS A 347 3.07 3.63 -6.27
C HIS A 347 1.56 3.36 -6.40
N PHE A 348 1.19 2.22 -6.97
CA PHE A 348 -0.20 1.77 -6.92
C PHE A 348 -0.60 1.40 -5.51
N LEU A 349 -1.88 1.62 -5.22
CA LEU A 349 -2.52 1.35 -3.94
C LEU A 349 -3.76 0.48 -4.15
N GLY A 350 -4.02 -0.47 -3.27
CA GLY A 350 -5.18 -1.36 -3.35
C GLY A 350 -5.24 -2.38 -2.23
N LEU A 351 -5.37 -3.67 -2.56
CA LEU A 351 -5.28 -4.76 -1.58
C LEU A 351 -3.89 -4.89 -0.95
N ASP A 352 -2.87 -4.39 -1.61
CA ASP A 352 -1.54 -4.22 -1.03
C ASP A 352 -1.24 -2.71 -0.99
N VAL A 353 -0.50 -2.25 0.03
CA VAL A 353 -0.07 -0.85 0.09
C VAL A 353 0.82 -0.50 -1.11
N HIS A 354 1.78 -1.35 -1.44
CA HIS A 354 2.49 -1.32 -2.71
C HIS A 354 1.82 -2.32 -3.67
N ASP A 355 0.71 -1.89 -4.27
CA ASP A 355 -0.15 -2.77 -5.07
C ASP A 355 0.45 -3.13 -6.42
N VAL A 356 -0.14 -4.15 -7.04
CA VAL A 356 0.23 -4.64 -8.37
C VAL A 356 0.01 -3.59 -9.46
N GLY A 357 0.83 -3.62 -10.50
CA GLY A 357 0.66 -2.71 -11.63
C GLY A 357 1.97 -2.16 -12.19
N GLY A 358 3.07 -2.33 -11.48
CA GLY A 358 4.38 -1.79 -11.88
C GLY A 358 4.54 -0.33 -11.43
N GLY A 359 5.27 0.47 -12.20
CA GLY A 359 5.44 1.91 -11.90
C GLY A 359 6.65 2.23 -11.03
N ARG A 360 7.52 1.28 -10.73
CA ARG A 360 8.80 1.57 -10.07
C ARG A 360 9.75 2.27 -11.04
N GLN A 361 10.52 3.22 -10.53
CA GLN A 361 11.53 3.94 -11.30
C GLN A 361 12.49 2.96 -11.99
N GLY A 362 12.61 3.07 -13.33
CA GLY A 362 13.43 2.16 -14.14
C GLY A 362 12.75 0.85 -14.58
N ASP A 363 11.50 0.61 -14.22
CA ASP A 363 10.71 -0.51 -14.71
C ASP A 363 10.22 -0.22 -16.14
N PRO A 364 10.44 -1.13 -17.12
CA PRO A 364 9.87 -1.00 -18.47
C PRO A 364 8.34 -0.87 -18.51
N SER A 365 7.63 -1.34 -17.47
CA SER A 365 6.18 -1.17 -17.31
C SER A 365 5.76 0.28 -17.01
N SER A 366 6.70 1.17 -16.73
CA SER A 366 6.44 2.61 -16.50
C SER A 366 5.93 3.35 -17.74
N SER A 367 5.87 2.69 -18.89
CA SER A 367 5.32 3.25 -20.15
C SER A 367 3.80 3.14 -20.30
N PHE A 368 3.09 2.49 -19.35
CA PHE A 368 1.64 2.38 -19.46
C PHE A 368 0.93 3.72 -19.19
N LEU A 369 -0.29 3.83 -19.71
CA LEU A 369 -1.12 5.01 -19.53
C LEU A 369 -1.99 4.86 -18.27
N LEU A 370 -2.25 5.96 -17.61
CA LEU A 370 -3.21 6.02 -16.51
C LEU A 370 -4.63 5.82 -17.02
N GLU A 371 -5.38 4.97 -16.37
CA GLU A 371 -6.77 4.63 -16.72
C GLU A 371 -7.72 4.96 -15.55
N PRO A 372 -8.96 5.38 -15.84
CA PRO A 372 -9.97 5.53 -14.80
C PRO A 372 -10.15 4.27 -13.96
N GLY A 373 -10.24 4.43 -12.66
CA GLY A 373 -10.27 3.31 -11.68
C GLY A 373 -8.90 2.93 -11.09
N MET A 374 -7.80 3.45 -11.64
CA MET A 374 -6.49 3.30 -10.98
C MET A 374 -6.42 4.18 -9.74
N VAL A 375 -5.85 3.63 -8.65
CA VAL A 375 -5.55 4.37 -7.42
C VAL A 375 -4.06 4.26 -7.14
N LEU A 376 -3.45 5.40 -6.81
CA LEU A 376 -2.01 5.53 -6.60
C LEU A 376 -1.70 6.60 -5.55
N THR A 377 -0.50 6.57 -4.96
CA THR A 377 -0.01 7.61 -4.07
C THR A 377 0.72 8.71 -4.83
N ILE A 378 0.71 9.93 -4.30
CA ILE A 378 1.57 11.04 -4.70
C ILE A 378 2.25 11.56 -3.44
N GLU A 379 3.54 11.29 -3.29
CA GLU A 379 4.28 11.37 -2.03
C GLU A 379 5.64 12.09 -2.13
N PRO A 380 5.79 13.24 -2.80
CA PRO A 380 7.08 13.91 -2.82
C PRO A 380 7.56 14.27 -1.43
N GLY A 381 8.89 14.29 -1.26
CA GLY A 381 9.52 14.68 -0.01
C GLY A 381 10.89 15.29 -0.22
N LEU A 382 11.32 16.11 0.75
CA LEU A 382 12.65 16.69 0.81
C LEU A 382 13.30 16.42 2.17
N TYR A 383 14.55 15.96 2.14
CA TYR A 383 15.22 15.41 3.31
C TYR A 383 16.63 16.00 3.46
N PHE A 384 16.80 16.84 4.48
CA PHE A 384 18.05 17.55 4.79
C PHE A 384 18.68 16.97 6.07
N GLY A 385 18.98 15.65 6.06
CA GLY A 385 19.53 14.97 7.24
C GLY A 385 20.84 15.58 7.73
N SER A 386 20.88 16.06 8.98
CA SER A 386 22.08 16.67 9.56
C SER A 386 23.21 15.66 9.76
N TRP A 387 22.89 14.38 9.79
CA TRP A 387 23.81 13.25 9.91
C TRP A 387 24.53 12.90 8.59
N ARG A 388 24.08 13.44 7.46
CA ARG A 388 24.70 13.20 6.15
C ARG A 388 25.99 13.98 6.01
N ASN A 389 27.07 13.27 5.69
CA ASN A 389 28.40 13.83 5.46
C ASN A 389 28.92 13.63 4.04
N ASP A 390 28.10 13.02 3.20
CA ASP A 390 28.38 12.74 1.77
C ASP A 390 27.97 13.88 0.85
N ILE A 391 27.11 14.79 1.32
CA ILE A 391 26.66 15.99 0.60
C ILE A 391 26.72 17.22 1.51
N SER A 392 26.72 18.39 0.89
CA SER A 392 26.60 19.64 1.63
C SER A 392 25.13 19.95 1.96
N ILE A 393 24.80 19.97 3.24
CA ILE A 393 23.47 20.37 3.73
C ILE A 393 23.54 21.84 4.16
N PRO A 394 22.70 22.75 3.60
CA PRO A 394 22.64 24.12 4.10
C PRO A 394 22.22 24.14 5.56
N GLU A 395 22.98 24.80 6.42
CA GLU A 395 22.78 24.81 7.88
C GLU A 395 21.35 25.19 8.29
N ARG A 396 20.75 26.16 7.57
CA ARG A 396 19.38 26.63 7.85
C ARG A 396 18.30 25.56 7.62
N TYR A 397 18.58 24.51 6.84
CA TYR A 397 17.66 23.40 6.54
C TYR A 397 18.05 22.10 7.21
N ALA A 398 19.20 22.03 7.87
CA ALA A 398 19.68 20.81 8.51
C ALA A 398 18.65 20.26 9.52
N GLY A 399 18.38 18.96 9.43
CA GLY A 399 17.38 18.27 10.26
C GLY A 399 15.93 18.43 9.79
N ILE A 400 15.68 19.07 8.64
CA ILE A 400 14.34 19.17 8.06
C ILE A 400 14.08 17.97 7.14
N GLY A 401 13.08 17.16 7.48
CA GLY A 401 12.49 16.12 6.63
C GLY A 401 11.00 16.38 6.47
N ILE A 402 10.53 16.48 5.24
CA ILE A 402 9.12 16.75 4.92
C ILE A 402 8.69 15.81 3.79
N ARG A 403 7.62 15.06 3.99
CA ARG A 403 6.85 14.35 2.97
C ARG A 403 5.38 14.73 3.10
N ILE A 404 4.72 14.91 1.97
CA ILE A 404 3.26 15.10 1.89
C ILE A 404 2.77 14.09 0.87
N GLU A 405 1.78 13.30 1.26
CA GLU A 405 1.28 12.18 0.48
C GLU A 405 -0.23 12.08 0.54
N ASP A 406 -0.83 11.89 -0.61
CA ASP A 406 -2.24 11.62 -0.75
C ASP A 406 -2.52 10.39 -1.63
N ASP A 407 -3.62 9.69 -1.28
CA ASP A 407 -4.25 8.66 -2.12
C ASP A 407 -5.02 9.32 -3.27
N VAL A 408 -4.68 9.01 -4.51
CA VAL A 408 -5.25 9.65 -5.71
C VAL A 408 -5.93 8.61 -6.60
N LEU A 409 -7.23 8.80 -6.83
CA LEU A 409 -8.02 8.05 -7.80
C LEU A 409 -8.02 8.75 -9.15
N VAL A 410 -7.64 8.06 -10.21
CA VAL A 410 -7.81 8.52 -11.59
C VAL A 410 -9.27 8.31 -12.00
N THR A 411 -9.94 9.36 -12.47
CA THR A 411 -11.32 9.30 -13.00
C THR A 411 -11.39 9.81 -14.43
N GLU A 412 -12.51 9.61 -15.09
CA GLU A 412 -12.78 10.18 -16.44
C GLU A 412 -12.63 11.71 -16.48
N GLN A 413 -12.86 12.38 -15.36
CA GLN A 413 -12.81 13.85 -15.23
C GLN A 413 -11.47 14.35 -14.68
N GLY A 414 -10.51 13.46 -14.43
CA GLY A 414 -9.21 13.77 -13.85
C GLY A 414 -9.03 13.18 -12.44
N PRO A 415 -7.96 13.56 -11.73
CA PRO A 415 -7.64 13.02 -10.42
C PRO A 415 -8.62 13.44 -9.32
N VAL A 416 -8.92 12.52 -8.41
CA VAL A 416 -9.70 12.77 -7.18
C VAL A 416 -8.88 12.31 -5.99
N VAL A 417 -8.60 13.22 -5.06
CA VAL A 417 -7.86 12.91 -3.84
C VAL A 417 -8.81 12.25 -2.83
N LEU A 418 -8.56 10.99 -2.49
CA LEU A 418 -9.38 10.23 -1.53
C LEU A 418 -9.14 10.69 -0.09
N SER A 419 -7.93 11.14 0.21
CA SER A 419 -7.45 11.65 1.50
C SER A 419 -7.64 13.17 1.69
N ALA A 420 -8.43 13.84 0.84
CA ALA A 420 -8.61 15.30 0.82
C ALA A 420 -9.08 15.92 2.14
N SER A 421 -9.67 15.14 3.04
CA SER A 421 -10.08 15.60 4.37
C SER A 421 -8.93 15.74 5.37
N CYS A 422 -7.76 15.19 5.06
CA CYS A 422 -6.57 15.29 5.92
C CYS A 422 -5.89 16.66 5.72
N PRO A 423 -5.80 17.52 6.76
CA PRO A 423 -5.18 18.84 6.63
C PRO A 423 -3.78 18.77 6.04
N LYS A 424 -3.50 19.62 5.03
CA LYS A 424 -2.17 19.67 4.40
C LYS A 424 -1.65 21.07 4.05
N THR A 425 -2.50 22.07 4.00
CA THR A 425 -1.99 23.44 3.83
C THR A 425 -1.38 23.95 5.14
N LEU A 426 -0.40 24.84 5.04
CA LEU A 426 0.24 25.43 6.23
C LEU A 426 -0.75 26.01 7.22
N ASP A 427 -1.76 26.74 6.71
CA ASP A 427 -2.78 27.36 7.54
C ASP A 427 -3.70 26.33 8.24
N GLU A 428 -4.11 25.28 7.55
CA GLU A 428 -4.89 24.17 8.14
C GLU A 428 -4.11 23.48 9.25
N ILE A 429 -2.84 23.14 8.99
CA ILE A 429 -1.96 22.49 9.99
C ILE A 429 -1.78 23.38 11.22
N GLU A 430 -1.44 24.67 11.06
CA GLU A 430 -1.25 25.60 12.18
C GLU A 430 -2.54 25.87 12.96
N GLN A 431 -3.71 25.67 12.33
CA GLN A 431 -5.01 25.76 13.00
C GLN A 431 -5.36 24.49 13.81
N VAL A 432 -4.82 23.34 13.42
CA VAL A 432 -5.18 22.04 14.01
C VAL A 432 -4.18 21.60 15.09
N VAL A 433 -2.87 21.79 14.86
CA VAL A 433 -1.82 21.25 15.74
C VAL A 433 -1.90 21.82 17.15
N GLY A 434 -1.93 20.92 18.16
CA GLY A 434 -1.99 21.28 19.57
C GLY A 434 -3.35 21.83 20.05
N LYS A 435 -4.41 21.69 19.24
CA LYS A 435 -5.77 22.18 19.59
C LYS A 435 -6.68 21.11 20.17
N GLY A 436 -6.16 19.93 20.51
CA GLY A 436 -6.90 18.90 21.22
C GLY A 436 -7.36 19.39 22.61
N LYS A 437 -8.50 18.88 23.08
CA LYS A 437 -8.85 19.03 24.48
C LYS A 437 -7.93 18.12 25.27
N HIS A 438 -7.13 18.66 26.16
CA HIS A 438 -6.37 17.91 27.13
C HIS A 438 -7.32 17.55 28.26
N ASP A 439 -7.81 16.29 28.32
CA ASP A 439 -8.49 15.73 29.47
C ASP A 439 -7.46 15.28 30.51
#